data_4ba5a19273c9f5f8daddad0865b85b3b
#
_entry.id   4ba5a19273c9f5f8daddad0865b85b3b
#
_cell.length_a   1.000
_cell.length_b   1.000
_cell.length_c   1.000
_cell.angle_alpha   90.00
_cell.angle_beta   90.00
_cell.angle_gamma   90.00
#
_symmetry.space_group_name_H-M   'P 1'
#
loop_
_entity.id
_entity.type
_entity.pdbx_description
1 polymer ?
#
loop_
_entity_poly.entity_id
_entity_poly.type
_entity_poly.pdbx_seq_one_letter_code
_entity_poly.pdbx_strand_id
1 'polypeptide(L)'
;MAISESFAAYDVVIVPFPYVDRLAEKRRPALVISTAALAKFGLLWVAMITSAANDSWSCDVSIPDLERAGLPAPSVVRTAKIACIEPERVVRRAGKLDTRSAALVAAKLARFVAARRA
;
A
#
# COMPACT_ATOMS: atom_id res chain seq x y z
N MET A 1 -23.15 -2.42 -16.19
CA MET A 1 -22.87 -1.76 -14.92
C MET A 1 -21.57 -2.28 -14.34
N ALA A 2 -20.68 -1.39 -14.01
CA ALA A 2 -19.41 -1.80 -13.42
C ALA A 2 -19.62 -2.28 -12.00
N ILE A 3 -19.05 -3.43 -11.68
CA ILE A 3 -19.04 -3.93 -10.31
C ILE A 3 -17.83 -3.32 -9.61
N SER A 4 -18.09 -2.61 -8.54
CA SER A 4 -17.01 -2.06 -7.74
C SER A 4 -16.23 -3.20 -7.11
N GLU A 5 -14.95 -3.24 -7.39
CA GLU A 5 -14.07 -4.21 -6.78
C GLU A 5 -13.75 -3.78 -5.35
N SER A 6 -13.92 -4.72 -4.42
CA SER A 6 -13.55 -4.48 -3.03
C SER A 6 -12.10 -4.86 -2.81
N PHE A 7 -11.38 -4.01 -2.10
CA PHE A 7 -10.00 -4.27 -1.73
C PHE A 7 -9.91 -4.49 -0.24
N ALA A 8 -9.16 -5.52 0.15
CA ALA A 8 -8.95 -5.86 1.55
C ALA A 8 -7.60 -5.33 2.00
N ALA A 9 -7.46 -5.15 3.32
CA ALA A 9 -6.17 -4.79 3.90
C ALA A 9 -5.10 -5.78 3.44
N TYR A 10 -3.94 -5.24 3.10
CA TYR A 10 -2.75 -5.97 2.64
C TYR A 10 -2.86 -6.53 1.24
N ASP A 11 -3.88 -6.16 0.48
CA ASP A 11 -3.84 -6.35 -0.97
C ASP A 11 -2.76 -5.45 -1.56
N VAL A 12 -2.00 -6.01 -2.51
CA VAL A 12 -1.06 -5.23 -3.31
C VAL A 12 -1.80 -4.78 -4.55
N VAL A 13 -1.84 -3.48 -4.79
CA VAL A 13 -2.60 -2.88 -5.89
C VAL A 13 -1.66 -2.01 -6.73
N ILE A 14 -2.05 -1.81 -7.98
CA ILE A 14 -1.35 -0.88 -8.87
C ILE A 14 -2.18 0.38 -8.96
N VAL A 15 -1.56 1.52 -8.67
CA VAL A 15 -2.24 2.80 -8.63
C VAL A 15 -1.42 3.86 -9.36
N PRO A 16 -2.08 4.88 -9.93
CA PRO A 16 -1.36 6.06 -10.39
C PRO A 16 -0.98 6.87 -9.16
N PHE A 17 0.32 7.06 -8.97
CA PHE A 17 0.77 7.85 -7.82
C PHE A 17 1.01 9.28 -8.26
N PRO A 18 0.30 10.24 -7.66
CA PRO A 18 0.55 11.63 -7.94
C PRO A 18 1.81 12.07 -7.21
N TYR A 19 2.91 12.11 -7.93
CA TYR A 19 4.14 12.68 -7.38
C TYR A 19 4.27 14.14 -7.77
N VAL A 20 5.34 14.69 -7.29
CA VAL A 20 5.71 16.08 -7.52
C VAL A 20 5.65 16.46 -8.99
N ASP A 21 6.04 15.56 -9.87
CA ASP A 21 5.98 15.80 -11.30
C ASP A 21 4.61 15.40 -11.85
N ARG A 22 3.75 16.39 -12.03
CA ARG A 22 2.39 16.18 -12.50
C ARG A 22 2.31 15.78 -13.97
N LEU A 23 3.40 15.92 -14.71
CA LEU A 23 3.44 15.55 -16.12
C LEU A 23 3.70 14.06 -16.30
N ALA A 24 4.17 13.38 -15.25
CA ALA A 24 4.53 11.98 -15.30
C ALA A 24 3.78 11.19 -14.24
N GLU A 25 2.48 11.01 -14.46
CA GLU A 25 1.71 10.12 -13.61
C GLU A 25 2.13 8.69 -13.92
N LYS A 26 2.81 8.06 -12.98
CA LYS A 26 3.31 6.69 -13.14
C LYS A 26 2.45 5.72 -12.34
N ARG A 27 2.26 4.55 -12.92
CA ARG A 27 1.60 3.46 -12.22
C ARG A 27 2.61 2.78 -11.32
N ARG A 28 2.25 2.62 -10.05
CA ARG A 28 3.14 2.06 -9.04
C ARG A 28 2.40 1.09 -8.15
N PRO A 29 3.11 0.10 -7.60
CA PRO A 29 2.50 -0.76 -6.61
C PRO A 29 2.35 -0.02 -5.29
N ALA A 30 1.30 -0.37 -4.58
CA ALA A 30 1.01 0.16 -3.25
C ALA A 30 0.29 -0.92 -2.45
N LEU A 31 0.37 -0.80 -1.14
CA LEU A 31 -0.25 -1.76 -0.23
C LEU A 31 -1.47 -1.13 0.42
N VAL A 32 -2.61 -1.79 0.30
CA VAL A 32 -3.82 -1.36 1.03
C VAL A 32 -3.59 -1.58 2.52
N ILE A 33 -3.73 -0.52 3.30
CA ILE A 33 -3.52 -0.58 4.76
C ILE A 33 -4.76 -0.22 5.56
N SER A 34 -5.85 0.10 4.88
CA SER A 34 -7.12 0.44 5.54
C SER A 34 -8.06 -0.76 5.56
N THR A 35 -9.04 -0.69 6.45
CA THR A 35 -10.05 -1.73 6.60
C THR A 35 -11.35 -1.34 5.92
N ALA A 36 -12.32 -2.25 5.96
CA ALA A 36 -13.65 -1.99 5.43
C ALA A 36 -14.34 -0.80 6.11
N ALA A 37 -13.91 -0.43 7.32
CA ALA A 37 -14.47 0.73 8.01
C ALA A 37 -14.23 2.02 7.23
N LEU A 38 -13.09 2.13 6.54
CA LEU A 38 -12.81 3.30 5.70
C LEU A 38 -13.49 3.18 4.34
N ALA A 39 -13.62 1.97 3.83
CA ALA A 39 -14.20 1.73 2.50
C ALA A 39 -15.63 2.26 2.37
N LYS A 40 -16.40 2.26 3.46
CA LYS A 40 -17.76 2.78 3.44
C LYS A 40 -17.83 4.27 3.13
N PHE A 41 -16.71 4.98 3.27
CA PHE A 41 -16.62 6.40 2.89
C PHE A 41 -16.11 6.57 1.46
N GLY A 42 -15.92 5.47 0.72
CA GLY A 42 -15.40 5.52 -0.64
C GLY A 42 -13.91 5.84 -0.70
N LEU A 43 -13.15 5.44 0.32
CA LEU A 43 -11.73 5.76 0.43
C LEU A 43 -10.90 4.50 0.73
N LEU A 44 -9.65 4.55 0.29
CA LEU A 44 -8.61 3.59 0.65
C LEU A 44 -7.38 4.34 1.12
N TRP A 45 -6.72 3.83 2.13
CA TRP A 45 -5.37 4.25 2.46
C TRP A 45 -4.39 3.23 1.90
N VAL A 46 -3.37 3.72 1.23
CA VAL A 46 -2.33 2.86 0.66
C VAL A 46 -0.96 3.35 1.09
N ALA A 47 -0.07 2.41 1.36
CA ALA A 47 1.34 2.70 1.62
C ALA A 47 2.13 2.41 0.35
N MET A 48 3.11 3.26 0.05
CA MET A 48 3.91 3.11 -1.16
C MET A 48 4.79 1.86 -1.09
N ILE A 49 4.85 1.15 -2.20
CA ILE A 49 5.84 0.09 -2.40
C ILE A 49 6.89 0.65 -3.36
N THR A 50 8.15 0.49 -3.02
CA THR A 50 9.25 1.00 -3.83
C THR A 50 10.33 -0.07 -3.98
N SER A 51 11.26 0.14 -4.94
CA SER A 51 12.36 -0.77 -5.18
C SER A 51 13.27 -0.88 -3.95
N ALA A 52 13.68 -2.10 -3.63
CA ALA A 52 14.65 -2.33 -2.57
C ALA A 52 16.04 -1.77 -2.90
N ALA A 53 16.26 -1.38 -4.17
CA ALA A 53 17.51 -0.75 -4.59
C ALA A 53 17.59 0.73 -4.20
N ASN A 54 16.46 1.35 -3.84
CA ASN A 54 16.44 2.73 -3.37
C ASN A 54 17.00 2.82 -1.95
N ASP A 55 17.40 4.02 -1.54
CA ASP A 55 17.86 4.25 -0.18
C ASP A 55 16.81 3.74 0.81
N SER A 56 17.27 2.97 1.77
CA SER A 56 16.35 2.38 2.73
C SER A 56 15.98 3.38 3.83
N TRP A 57 14.74 3.31 4.26
CA TRP A 57 14.23 4.05 5.41
C TRP A 57 13.99 3.06 6.54
N SER A 58 14.15 3.53 7.77
CA SER A 58 13.97 2.64 8.94
C SER A 58 12.54 2.08 9.04
N CYS A 59 11.58 2.74 8.40
CA CYS A 59 10.19 2.29 8.38
C CYS A 59 9.89 1.27 7.27
N ASP A 60 10.86 0.91 6.44
CA ASP A 60 10.64 0.00 5.32
C ASP A 60 10.47 -1.44 5.80
N VAL A 61 9.56 -2.16 5.17
CA VAL A 61 9.34 -3.59 5.40
C VAL A 61 9.58 -4.32 4.09
N SER A 62 10.55 -5.23 4.09
CA SER A 62 10.85 -6.04 2.90
C SER A 62 9.70 -6.98 2.58
N ILE A 63 9.52 -7.25 1.28
CA ILE A 63 8.50 -8.16 0.79
C ILE A 63 9.21 -9.44 0.35
N PRO A 64 9.16 -10.52 1.16
CA PRO A 64 9.91 -11.74 0.85
C PRO A 64 9.28 -12.58 -0.25
N ASP A 65 7.96 -12.60 -0.34
CA ASP A 65 7.23 -13.40 -1.32
C ASP A 65 6.74 -12.52 -2.46
N LEU A 66 7.62 -12.26 -3.40
CA LEU A 66 7.34 -11.39 -4.54
C LEU A 66 6.27 -11.98 -5.46
N GLU A 67 6.25 -13.29 -5.62
CA GLU A 67 5.27 -13.94 -6.48
C GLU A 67 3.86 -13.75 -5.93
N ARG A 68 3.68 -13.99 -4.64
CA ARG A 68 2.39 -13.79 -3.98
C ARG A 68 1.94 -12.34 -4.04
N ALA A 69 2.88 -11.42 -3.88
CA ALA A 69 2.59 -9.99 -3.95
C ALA A 69 2.38 -9.49 -5.37
N GLY A 70 2.74 -10.30 -6.36
CA GLY A 70 2.60 -9.92 -7.76
C GLY A 70 3.61 -8.88 -8.21
N LEU A 71 4.82 -8.90 -7.63
CA LEU A 71 5.86 -7.92 -7.92
C LEU A 71 7.01 -8.55 -8.69
N PRO A 72 7.57 -7.83 -9.67
CA PRO A 72 8.60 -8.40 -10.55
C PRO A 72 10.01 -8.32 -10.00
N ALA A 73 10.25 -7.57 -8.93
CA ALA A 73 11.60 -7.31 -8.43
C ALA A 73 11.58 -7.05 -6.94
N PRO A 74 12.73 -7.18 -6.26
CA PRO A 74 12.81 -6.92 -4.82
C PRO A 74 12.27 -5.53 -4.47
N SER A 75 11.37 -5.52 -3.50
CA SER A 75 10.58 -4.33 -3.14
C SER A 75 10.41 -4.25 -1.63
N VAL A 76 10.11 -3.04 -1.17
CA VAL A 76 9.80 -2.77 0.23
C VAL A 76 8.53 -1.95 0.34
N VAL A 77 7.78 -2.16 1.43
CA VAL A 77 6.68 -1.28 1.79
C VAL A 77 7.25 -0.12 2.59
N ARG A 78 7.08 1.08 2.09
CA ARG A 78 7.55 2.29 2.80
C ARG A 78 6.41 2.82 3.63
N THR A 79 6.36 2.38 4.87
CA THR A 79 5.19 2.58 5.73
C THR A 79 4.90 4.05 6.05
N ALA A 80 5.90 4.93 5.98
CA ALA A 80 5.70 6.36 6.23
C ALA A 80 5.08 7.10 5.04
N LYS A 81 5.08 6.51 3.84
CA LYS A 81 4.52 7.17 2.66
C LYS A 81 3.13 6.63 2.36
N ILE A 82 2.13 7.35 2.81
CA ILE A 82 0.73 6.95 2.74
C ILE A 82 -0.03 7.93 1.87
N ALA A 83 -0.94 7.41 1.06
CA ALA A 83 -1.87 8.22 0.29
C ALA A 83 -3.29 7.76 0.56
N CYS A 84 -4.23 8.70 0.51
CA CYS A 84 -5.65 8.43 0.57
C CYS A 84 -6.22 8.58 -0.85
N ILE A 85 -6.81 7.51 -1.36
CA ILE A 85 -7.32 7.49 -2.74
C ILE A 85 -8.73 6.93 -2.78
N GLU A 86 -9.44 7.20 -3.88
CA GLU A 86 -10.69 6.52 -4.17
C GLU A 86 -10.38 5.14 -4.78
N PRO A 87 -11.14 4.09 -4.43
CA PRO A 87 -10.92 2.75 -4.99
C PRO A 87 -10.95 2.71 -6.52
N GLU A 88 -11.72 3.59 -7.14
CA GLU A 88 -11.83 3.66 -8.60
C GLU A 88 -10.51 4.01 -9.27
N ARG A 89 -9.56 4.58 -8.52
CA ARG A 89 -8.24 4.90 -9.04
C ARG A 89 -7.33 3.69 -9.14
N VAL A 90 -7.69 2.59 -8.49
CA VAL A 90 -6.89 1.37 -8.55
C VAL A 90 -6.99 0.77 -9.94
N VAL A 91 -5.84 0.56 -10.58
CA VAL A 91 -5.78 -0.01 -11.92
C VAL A 91 -6.08 -1.51 -11.87
N ARG A 92 -5.48 -2.22 -10.90
CA ARG A 92 -5.72 -3.65 -10.70
C ARG A 92 -5.13 -4.10 -9.38
N ARG A 93 -5.58 -5.25 -8.91
CA ARG A 93 -4.94 -5.96 -7.82
C ARG A 93 -3.80 -6.78 -8.38
N ALA A 94 -2.59 -6.60 -7.83
CA ALA A 94 -1.41 -7.36 -8.26
C ALA A 94 -1.26 -8.65 -7.46
N GLY A 95 -1.60 -8.62 -6.18
CA GLY A 95 -1.43 -9.76 -5.30
C GLY A 95 -1.76 -9.43 -3.88
N LYS A 96 -1.10 -10.09 -2.95
CA LYS A 96 -1.35 -9.93 -1.53
C LYS A 96 -0.03 -10.07 -0.77
N LEU A 97 0.10 -9.30 0.30
CA LEU A 97 1.25 -9.41 1.18
C LEU A 97 1.08 -10.61 2.10
N ASP A 98 2.17 -11.32 2.37
CA ASP A 98 2.15 -12.45 3.29
C ASP A 98 1.84 -11.99 4.73
N THR A 99 1.29 -12.90 5.52
CA THR A 99 0.80 -12.60 6.86
C THR A 99 1.88 -12.04 7.78
N ARG A 100 3.08 -12.61 7.72
CA ARG A 100 4.19 -12.15 8.58
C ARG A 100 4.60 -10.73 8.25
N SER A 101 4.74 -10.41 6.98
CA SER A 101 5.10 -9.06 6.54
C SER A 101 3.98 -8.08 6.86
N ALA A 102 2.72 -8.51 6.71
CA ALA A 102 1.57 -7.69 7.07
C ALA A 102 1.60 -7.29 8.56
N ALA A 103 1.96 -8.23 9.43
CA ALA A 103 2.08 -7.94 10.86
C ALA A 103 3.20 -6.91 11.13
N LEU A 104 4.31 -7.01 10.42
CA LEU A 104 5.40 -6.04 10.54
C LEU A 104 4.97 -4.66 10.06
N VAL A 105 4.23 -4.59 8.96
CA VAL A 105 3.69 -3.32 8.45
C VAL A 105 2.77 -2.70 9.49
N ALA A 106 1.84 -3.49 10.03
CA ALA A 106 0.90 -2.99 11.04
C ALA A 106 1.63 -2.44 12.26
N ALA A 107 2.66 -3.13 12.72
CA ALA A 107 3.45 -2.67 13.88
C ALA A 107 4.14 -1.34 13.60
N LYS A 108 4.70 -1.17 12.40
CA LYS A 108 5.36 0.09 12.05
C LYS A 108 4.37 1.22 11.86
N LEU A 109 3.22 0.96 11.24
CA LEU A 109 2.17 1.96 11.07
C LEU A 109 1.66 2.47 12.43
N ALA A 110 1.51 1.58 13.39
CA ALA A 110 1.05 1.93 14.72
C ALA A 110 1.95 2.97 15.41
N ARG A 111 3.21 3.01 15.03
CA ARG A 111 4.17 3.97 15.59
C ARG A 111 3.96 5.39 15.06
N PHE A 112 3.28 5.54 13.94
CA PHE A 112 3.05 6.84 13.32
C PHE A 112 1.71 7.46 13.73
N VAL A 113 0.82 6.66 14.30
CA VAL A 113 -0.49 7.14 14.73
C VAL A 113 -0.41 7.44 16.22
N ALA A 114 -0.76 8.67 16.59
CA ALA A 114 -0.74 9.05 18.00
C ALA A 114 -1.74 8.20 18.77
N ALA A 115 -1.26 7.55 19.82
CA ALA A 115 -2.11 6.77 20.69
C ALA A 115 -2.73 7.69 21.74
N ARG A 116 -4.03 7.55 21.94
CA ARG A 116 -4.70 8.26 23.01
C ARG A 116 -4.63 7.42 24.27
N ARG A 117 -4.12 7.99 25.34
CA ARG A 117 -4.12 7.33 26.63
C ARG A 117 -5.44 7.60 27.35
N ALA A 118 -5.99 6.54 27.91
CA ALA A 118 -7.18 6.66 28.74
C ALA A 118 -6.86 7.31 30.06
#